data_0ff8e6fc053aa9058ada2047111fab88
#
_entry.id   0ff8e6fc053aa9058ada2047111fab88
#
_cell.length_a   1.000
_cell.length_b   1.000
_cell.length_c   1.000
_cell.angle_alpha   90.00
_cell.angle_beta   90.00
_cell.angle_gamma   90.00
#
_symmetry.space_group_name_H-M   'P 1'
#
loop_
_entity.id
_entity.type
_entity.pdbx_description
1 polymer ?
#
loop_
_entity_poly.entity_id
_entity_poly.type
_entity_poly.pdbx_seq_one_letter_code
_entity_poly.pdbx_strand_id
1 'polypeptide(L)'
;MAIAYKTPGVYREEIFRQPEAKLPTGIPGFVGFFQAKLSKNDFPVNTPRALHHQEEFSENFTTPGYLLEAVTGFFANGGTRCYVVRADSNQEPKSALEAALSSLAPLKDLDLLAVPDAMKLTDESAIIQVQQAMLQQCAQQGDRFAILDPLPNSTAAAVKNQREAIVRGQPKPINAALYYPWLKNTQGRWVPPCGHIAGIFARSDRTRGVFKAPANEEIQDALDLQVAIDNSLQGELNPFGINCLRAFPGRGLRVWGARTLSQDPNWRYLNVRRLFLTLGRWIDQNLGWAAFEPNSPRLWVRIGRELSAYLTQ
;
A
#
# COMPACT_ATOMS: atom_id res chain seq x y z
N MET A 1 27.67 0.22 30.41
CA MET A 1 28.99 0.33 31.06
C MET A 1 29.75 -0.96 30.80
N ALA A 2 30.97 -0.90 30.25
CA ALA A 2 31.79 -2.09 30.07
C ALA A 2 32.29 -2.56 31.43
N ILE A 3 32.05 -3.83 31.75
CA ILE A 3 32.56 -4.44 32.98
C ILE A 3 34.04 -4.66 32.77
N ALA A 4 34.89 -3.96 33.58
CA ALA A 4 36.34 -4.13 33.54
C ALA A 4 36.73 -5.34 34.43
N TYR A 5 37.04 -6.46 33.80
CA TYR A 5 37.54 -7.65 34.50
C TYR A 5 38.97 -7.43 34.97
N LYS A 6 39.22 -7.58 36.27
CA LYS A 6 40.51 -7.29 36.89
C LYS A 6 41.49 -8.50 37.03
N THR A 7 41.01 -9.70 36.78
CA THR A 7 41.81 -10.93 36.88
C THR A 7 41.69 -11.75 35.58
N PRO A 8 42.75 -12.47 35.15
CA PRO A 8 42.63 -13.42 34.05
C PRO A 8 41.66 -14.55 34.43
N GLY A 9 40.71 -14.85 33.56
CA GLY A 9 39.69 -15.87 33.78
C GLY A 9 38.73 -16.01 32.62
N VAL A 10 37.85 -17.02 32.70
CA VAL A 10 36.71 -17.15 31.75
C VAL A 10 35.50 -16.49 32.40
N TYR A 11 34.98 -15.50 31.72
CA TYR A 11 33.83 -14.73 32.20
C TYR A 11 32.63 -15.05 31.34
N ARG A 12 31.46 -15.20 31.95
CA ARG A 12 30.19 -15.38 31.28
C ARG A 12 29.42 -14.08 31.35
N GLU A 13 29.10 -13.54 30.17
CA GLU A 13 28.22 -12.38 30.02
C GLU A 13 26.92 -12.84 29.40
N GLU A 14 25.79 -12.52 30.02
CA GLU A 14 24.48 -12.75 29.44
C GLU A 14 24.06 -11.50 28.68
N ILE A 15 24.12 -11.57 27.35
CA ILE A 15 23.68 -10.49 26.45
C ILE A 15 22.25 -10.80 26.00
N PHE A 16 21.29 -10.10 26.56
CA PHE A 16 19.92 -10.11 26.07
C PHE A 16 19.86 -9.26 24.81
N ARG A 17 19.86 -9.91 23.66
CA ARG A 17 19.57 -9.22 22.42
C ARG A 17 18.11 -8.77 22.45
N GLN A 18 17.87 -7.47 22.31
CA GLN A 18 16.52 -7.01 22.03
C GLN A 18 16.07 -7.62 20.69
N PRO A 19 14.83 -8.13 20.59
CA PRO A 19 14.30 -8.57 19.31
C PRO A 19 14.44 -7.44 18.30
N GLU A 20 15.01 -7.75 17.15
CA GLU A 20 15.05 -6.77 16.05
C GLU A 20 13.64 -6.30 15.74
N ALA A 21 13.44 -4.99 15.66
CA ALA A 21 12.14 -4.43 15.33
C ALA A 21 11.73 -4.97 13.95
N LYS A 22 10.57 -5.63 13.88
CA LYS A 22 10.05 -6.13 12.59
C LYS A 22 9.94 -4.96 11.62
N LEU A 23 10.35 -5.20 10.38
CA LEU A 23 10.19 -4.22 9.31
C LEU A 23 8.71 -3.84 9.19
N PRO A 24 8.34 -2.55 9.30
CA PRO A 24 6.96 -2.14 9.21
C PRO A 24 6.41 -2.39 7.80
N THR A 25 5.20 -2.97 7.70
CA THR A 25 4.48 -3.23 6.46
C THR A 25 3.01 -2.84 6.59
N GLY A 26 2.31 -2.69 5.46
CA GLY A 26 0.92 -2.27 5.46
C GLY A 26 0.75 -0.80 5.85
N ILE A 27 1.73 0.05 5.57
CA ILE A 27 1.68 1.50 5.83
C ILE A 27 1.42 2.23 4.52
N PRO A 28 0.18 2.68 4.26
CA PRO A 28 -0.15 3.43 3.06
C PRO A 28 0.19 4.92 3.19
N GLY A 29 0.54 5.53 2.05
CA GLY A 29 0.45 6.95 1.80
C GLY A 29 -0.80 7.27 1.01
N PHE A 30 -1.70 8.05 1.60
CA PHE A 30 -2.91 8.57 0.96
C PHE A 30 -2.71 10.01 0.54
N VAL A 31 -3.08 10.31 -0.70
CA VAL A 31 -3.00 11.67 -1.27
C VAL A 31 -4.38 12.17 -1.63
N GLY A 32 -4.70 13.41 -1.26
CA GLY A 32 -5.97 14.01 -1.61
C GLY A 32 -6.12 15.46 -1.16
N PHE A 33 -7.31 16.01 -1.39
CA PHE A 33 -7.66 17.37 -1.05
C PHE A 33 -8.41 17.42 0.28
N PHE A 34 -7.96 18.27 1.19
CA PHE A 34 -8.66 18.52 2.44
C PHE A 34 -8.36 19.91 3.00
N GLN A 35 -9.23 20.38 3.87
CA GLN A 35 -9.12 21.67 4.53
C GLN A 35 -9.27 21.50 6.03
N ALA A 36 -8.50 22.29 6.80
CA ALA A 36 -8.64 22.32 8.25
C ALA A 36 -10.00 22.92 8.66
N LYS A 37 -10.67 22.30 9.62
CA LYS A 37 -11.91 22.82 10.21
C LYS A 37 -11.66 24.06 11.07
N LEU A 38 -10.48 24.15 11.68
CA LEU A 38 -10.06 25.25 12.53
C LEU A 38 -8.71 25.79 12.07
N SER A 39 -8.51 27.11 12.11
CA SER A 39 -7.29 27.78 11.65
C SER A 39 -6.01 27.41 12.40
N LYS A 40 -6.10 26.71 13.53
CA LYS A 40 -4.94 26.25 14.32
C LYS A 40 -4.34 24.92 13.83
N ASN A 41 -5.02 24.20 12.94
CA ASN A 41 -4.55 22.93 12.40
C ASN A 41 -3.82 23.18 11.08
N ASP A 42 -2.61 23.70 11.17
CA ASP A 42 -1.76 23.89 9.99
C ASP A 42 -1.28 22.51 9.48
N PHE A 43 -1.75 22.17 8.29
CA PHE A 43 -1.34 20.97 7.58
C PHE A 43 -0.73 21.44 6.27
N PRO A 44 0.62 21.59 6.20
CA PRO A 44 1.26 22.15 5.03
C PRO A 44 0.96 21.32 3.77
N VAL A 45 0.82 22.01 2.65
CA VAL A 45 0.69 21.38 1.33
C VAL A 45 1.92 20.53 1.04
N ASN A 46 1.72 19.39 0.38
CA ASN A 46 2.79 18.47 -0.05
C ASN A 46 3.72 18.02 1.11
N THR A 47 3.19 17.97 2.32
CA THR A 47 3.95 17.51 3.50
C THR A 47 3.29 16.25 4.06
N PRO A 48 3.98 15.10 4.05
CA PRO A 48 3.44 13.87 4.64
C PRO A 48 3.25 13.99 6.15
N ARG A 49 2.10 13.58 6.65
CA ARG A 49 1.83 13.47 8.07
C ARG A 49 1.34 12.07 8.44
N ALA A 50 1.96 11.49 9.45
CA ALA A 50 1.55 10.21 10.00
C ALA A 50 0.26 10.37 10.81
N LEU A 51 -0.65 9.41 10.66
CA LEU A 51 -1.87 9.24 11.46
C LEU A 51 -1.83 7.85 12.08
N HIS A 52 -2.19 7.77 13.35
CA HIS A 52 -2.28 6.52 14.11
C HIS A 52 -3.72 6.13 14.44
N HIS A 53 -4.65 7.09 14.37
CA HIS A 53 -6.07 6.92 14.63
C HIS A 53 -6.90 7.71 13.61
N GLN A 54 -8.09 7.20 13.29
CA GLN A 54 -9.01 7.85 12.35
C GLN A 54 -9.42 9.25 12.81
N GLU A 55 -9.65 9.40 14.12
CA GLU A 55 -10.13 10.63 14.76
C GLU A 55 -9.16 11.80 14.54
N GLU A 56 -7.86 11.54 14.49
CA GLU A 56 -6.83 12.55 14.20
C GLU A 56 -7.10 13.28 12.88
N PHE A 57 -7.74 12.60 11.93
CA PHE A 57 -8.10 13.16 10.64
C PHE A 57 -9.56 13.66 10.61
N SER A 58 -10.53 12.82 10.98
CA SER A 58 -11.96 13.10 10.83
C SER A 58 -12.46 14.28 11.67
N GLU A 59 -11.88 14.49 12.84
CA GLU A 59 -12.25 15.60 13.71
C GLU A 59 -11.69 16.96 13.25
N ASN A 60 -10.52 16.93 12.61
CA ASN A 60 -9.76 18.14 12.30
C ASN A 60 -9.93 18.62 10.86
N PHE A 61 -10.39 17.76 9.94
CA PHE A 61 -10.42 18.09 8.51
C PHE A 61 -11.75 17.77 7.84
N THR A 62 -12.02 18.51 6.77
CA THR A 62 -13.08 18.21 5.80
C THR A 62 -12.46 17.88 4.45
N THR A 63 -13.05 16.95 3.71
CA THR A 63 -12.58 16.57 2.39
C THR A 63 -13.66 16.77 1.33
N PRO A 64 -13.33 17.34 0.19
CA PRO A 64 -14.26 17.43 -0.95
C PRO A 64 -14.33 16.10 -1.73
N GLY A 65 -13.38 15.18 -1.49
CA GLY A 65 -13.18 13.95 -2.22
C GLY A 65 -13.48 12.68 -1.43
N TYR A 66 -12.66 11.67 -1.65
CA TYR A 66 -12.77 10.33 -1.07
C TYR A 66 -11.69 10.04 -0.02
N LEU A 67 -10.82 11.01 0.29
CA LEU A 67 -9.70 10.80 1.20
C LEU A 67 -10.16 10.40 2.60
N LEU A 68 -11.22 11.05 3.14
CA LEU A 68 -11.76 10.72 4.46
C LEU A 68 -12.28 9.28 4.49
N GLU A 69 -13.02 8.89 3.48
CA GLU A 69 -13.56 7.53 3.36
C GLU A 69 -12.44 6.50 3.19
N ALA A 70 -11.36 6.84 2.49
CA ALA A 70 -10.20 5.95 2.36
C ALA A 70 -9.48 5.78 3.71
N VAL A 71 -9.26 6.85 4.46
CA VAL A 71 -8.68 6.79 5.81
C VAL A 71 -9.58 6.01 6.76
N THR A 72 -10.90 6.27 6.74
CA THR A 72 -11.90 5.54 7.54
C THR A 72 -11.87 4.05 7.20
N GLY A 73 -11.98 3.70 5.92
CA GLY A 73 -11.95 2.31 5.45
C GLY A 73 -10.64 1.59 5.81
N PHE A 74 -9.51 2.32 5.80
CA PHE A 74 -8.22 1.77 6.22
C PHE A 74 -8.23 1.33 7.68
N PHE A 75 -8.61 2.23 8.60
CA PHE A 75 -8.65 1.89 10.02
C PHE A 75 -9.72 0.86 10.35
N ALA A 76 -10.91 0.94 9.75
CA ALA A 76 -11.98 -0.04 9.93
C ALA A 76 -11.57 -1.45 9.50
N ASN A 77 -10.68 -1.59 8.53
CA ASN A 77 -10.17 -2.88 8.06
C ASN A 77 -8.89 -3.36 8.74
N GLY A 78 -8.46 -2.70 9.81
CA GLY A 78 -7.35 -3.14 10.66
C GLY A 78 -6.02 -2.47 10.35
N GLY A 79 -6.04 -1.35 9.63
CA GLY A 79 -4.90 -0.44 9.55
C GLY A 79 -4.54 0.14 10.90
N THR A 80 -3.27 0.43 11.12
CA THR A 80 -2.77 0.95 12.40
C THR A 80 -2.02 2.27 12.26
N ARG A 81 -1.48 2.53 11.07
CA ARG A 81 -0.73 3.76 10.77
C ARG A 81 -0.80 4.02 9.27
N CYS A 82 -1.02 5.26 8.90
CA CYS A 82 -0.91 5.71 7.51
C CYS A 82 -0.28 7.09 7.44
N TYR A 83 0.15 7.48 6.25
CA TYR A 83 0.49 8.86 5.94
C TYR A 83 -0.63 9.48 5.12
N VAL A 84 -0.91 10.75 5.37
CA VAL A 84 -1.77 11.58 4.51
C VAL A 84 -0.99 12.77 4.00
N VAL A 85 -1.25 13.16 2.75
CA VAL A 85 -0.64 14.33 2.11
C VAL A 85 -1.74 15.20 1.52
N ARG A 86 -1.70 16.49 1.87
CA ARG A 86 -2.59 17.49 1.30
C ARG A 86 -2.08 17.98 -0.04
N ALA A 87 -2.86 17.76 -1.09
CA ALA A 87 -2.64 18.37 -2.38
C ALA A 87 -3.03 19.86 -2.37
N ASP A 88 -2.35 20.68 -3.16
CA ASP A 88 -2.60 22.10 -3.25
C ASP A 88 -3.86 22.38 -4.08
N SER A 89 -4.92 22.85 -3.44
CA SER A 89 -6.18 23.19 -4.11
C SER A 89 -6.12 24.44 -5.00
N ASN A 90 -5.02 25.20 -4.97
CA ASN A 90 -4.81 26.35 -5.84
C ASN A 90 -4.15 25.98 -7.17
N GLN A 91 -3.68 24.76 -7.32
CA GLN A 91 -3.08 24.25 -8.55
C GLN A 91 -4.09 23.46 -9.40
N GLU A 92 -3.72 23.17 -10.61
CA GLU A 92 -4.47 22.25 -11.47
C GLU A 92 -4.56 20.88 -10.77
N PRO A 93 -5.78 20.29 -10.61
CA PRO A 93 -6.00 19.15 -9.71
C PRO A 93 -5.11 17.94 -9.98
N LYS A 94 -4.84 17.58 -11.24
CA LYS A 94 -3.93 16.47 -11.58
C LYS A 94 -2.51 16.76 -11.11
N SER A 95 -1.98 17.93 -11.49
CA SER A 95 -0.62 18.35 -11.13
C SER A 95 -0.42 18.47 -9.62
N ALA A 96 -1.45 18.93 -8.91
CA ALA A 96 -1.46 18.98 -7.44
C ALA A 96 -1.34 17.59 -6.81
N LEU A 97 -2.09 16.61 -7.33
CA LEU A 97 -2.03 15.23 -6.85
C LEU A 97 -0.67 14.59 -7.14
N GLU A 98 -0.09 14.83 -8.31
CA GLU A 98 1.23 14.32 -8.68
C GLU A 98 2.35 14.93 -7.82
N ALA A 99 2.28 16.24 -7.53
CA ALA A 99 3.22 16.91 -6.63
C ALA A 99 3.11 16.36 -5.18
N ALA A 100 1.90 16.19 -4.68
CA ALA A 100 1.65 15.61 -3.36
C ALA A 100 2.12 14.14 -3.29
N LEU A 101 1.88 13.36 -4.35
CA LEU A 101 2.38 11.98 -4.46
C LEU A 101 3.91 11.94 -4.38
N SER A 102 4.59 12.85 -5.08
CA SER A 102 6.06 12.92 -5.11
C SER A 102 6.66 13.19 -3.73
N SER A 103 5.94 13.90 -2.85
CA SER A 103 6.42 14.19 -1.48
C SER A 103 6.52 12.94 -0.58
N LEU A 104 5.87 11.84 -0.96
CA LEU A 104 5.97 10.55 -0.26
C LEU A 104 7.27 9.80 -0.58
N ALA A 105 8.00 10.18 -1.64
CA ALA A 105 9.19 9.45 -2.10
C ALA A 105 10.28 9.27 -1.02
N PRO A 106 10.59 10.26 -0.16
CA PRO A 106 11.64 10.12 0.86
C PRO A 106 11.31 9.16 2.01
N LEU A 107 10.02 8.81 2.21
CA LEU A 107 9.60 7.96 3.32
C LEU A 107 10.04 6.51 3.10
N LYS A 108 10.82 5.96 4.04
CA LYS A 108 11.37 4.59 3.96
C LYS A 108 10.52 3.52 4.63
N ASP A 109 9.61 3.93 5.50
CA ASP A 109 8.69 3.03 6.21
C ASP A 109 7.33 2.85 5.52
N LEU A 110 7.08 3.62 4.46
CA LEU A 110 5.89 3.52 3.61
C LEU A 110 6.06 2.40 2.58
N ASP A 111 5.08 1.50 2.47
CA ASP A 111 5.10 0.39 1.52
C ASP A 111 3.88 0.31 0.60
N LEU A 112 2.86 1.15 0.80
CA LEU A 112 1.66 1.20 -0.03
C LEU A 112 1.38 2.62 -0.50
N LEU A 113 0.84 2.78 -1.71
CA LEU A 113 0.39 4.07 -2.27
C LEU A 113 -1.07 3.98 -2.70
N ALA A 114 -1.84 5.02 -2.40
CA ALA A 114 -3.20 5.20 -2.91
C ALA A 114 -3.53 6.68 -3.08
N VAL A 115 -4.26 7.03 -4.16
CA VAL A 115 -4.69 8.40 -4.45
C VAL A 115 -6.21 8.39 -4.69
N PRO A 116 -7.04 8.25 -3.61
CA PRO A 116 -8.49 8.13 -3.74
C PRO A 116 -9.12 9.33 -4.46
N ASP A 117 -8.61 10.53 -4.24
CA ASP A 117 -9.15 11.76 -4.81
C ASP A 117 -8.85 11.94 -6.31
N ALA A 118 -7.98 11.10 -6.90
CA ALA A 118 -7.87 11.03 -8.35
C ALA A 118 -9.23 10.71 -9.01
N MET A 119 -10.07 9.92 -8.33
CA MET A 119 -11.41 9.56 -8.79
C MET A 119 -12.42 10.74 -8.82
N LYS A 120 -12.02 11.93 -8.37
CA LYS A 120 -12.80 13.17 -8.46
C LYS A 120 -12.47 13.99 -9.69
N LEU A 121 -11.40 13.66 -10.40
CA LEU A 121 -11.06 14.33 -11.65
C LEU A 121 -12.15 14.04 -12.70
N THR A 122 -12.49 15.04 -13.49
CA THR A 122 -13.53 14.93 -14.52
C THR A 122 -13.03 14.28 -15.81
N ASP A 123 -11.72 14.36 -16.06
CA ASP A 123 -11.05 13.76 -17.20
C ASP A 123 -10.48 12.39 -16.84
N GLU A 124 -10.99 11.33 -17.48
CA GLU A 124 -10.50 9.96 -17.30
C GLU A 124 -9.03 9.81 -17.67
N SER A 125 -8.54 10.56 -18.66
CA SER A 125 -7.14 10.57 -19.04
C SER A 125 -6.26 11.11 -17.91
N ALA A 126 -6.70 12.16 -17.22
CA ALA A 126 -6.00 12.70 -16.04
C ALA A 126 -5.96 11.69 -14.90
N ILE A 127 -7.06 10.95 -14.65
CA ILE A 127 -7.08 9.87 -13.65
C ILE A 127 -6.03 8.81 -13.99
N ILE A 128 -5.99 8.35 -15.23
CA ILE A 128 -5.04 7.34 -15.70
C ILE A 128 -3.60 7.85 -15.55
N GLN A 129 -3.31 9.12 -15.84
CA GLN A 129 -2.00 9.72 -15.68
C GLN A 129 -1.54 9.76 -14.21
N VAL A 130 -2.42 10.09 -13.27
CA VAL A 130 -2.13 10.01 -11.83
C VAL A 130 -1.81 8.57 -11.43
N GLN A 131 -2.58 7.60 -11.90
CA GLN A 131 -2.31 6.17 -11.63
C GLN A 131 -0.98 5.72 -12.26
N GLN A 132 -0.63 6.21 -13.45
CA GLN A 132 0.68 5.97 -14.06
C GLN A 132 1.82 6.60 -13.24
N ALA A 133 1.63 7.79 -12.69
CA ALA A 133 2.62 8.42 -11.79
C ALA A 133 2.83 7.58 -10.52
N MET A 134 1.79 6.96 -9.96
CA MET A 134 1.93 6.00 -8.86
C MET A 134 2.80 4.80 -9.26
N LEU A 135 2.60 4.23 -10.44
CA LEU A 135 3.42 3.12 -10.94
C LEU A 135 4.88 3.52 -11.13
N GLN A 136 5.12 4.72 -11.68
CA GLN A 136 6.46 5.26 -11.87
C GLN A 136 7.19 5.44 -10.53
N GLN A 137 6.52 6.00 -9.53
CA GLN A 137 7.10 6.15 -8.20
C GLN A 137 7.42 4.79 -7.57
N CYS A 138 6.51 3.81 -7.68
CA CYS A 138 6.75 2.45 -7.20
C CYS A 138 7.95 1.78 -7.89
N ALA A 139 8.14 2.04 -9.18
CA ALA A 139 9.28 1.52 -9.94
C ALA A 139 10.59 2.21 -9.55
N GLN A 140 10.58 3.52 -9.36
CA GLN A 140 11.76 4.32 -8.99
C GLN A 140 12.24 4.00 -7.57
N GLN A 141 11.32 3.87 -6.62
CA GLN A 141 11.67 3.57 -5.23
C GLN A 141 12.01 2.09 -5.01
N GLY A 142 11.35 1.17 -5.74
CA GLY A 142 11.59 -0.27 -5.64
C GLY A 142 11.16 -0.92 -4.33
N ASP A 143 10.51 -0.17 -3.44
CA ASP A 143 10.19 -0.57 -2.06
C ASP A 143 8.69 -0.56 -1.73
N ARG A 144 7.84 -0.10 -2.66
CA ARG A 144 6.42 0.14 -2.42
C ARG A 144 5.52 -0.39 -3.52
N PHE A 145 4.22 -0.49 -3.21
CA PHE A 145 3.20 -1.09 -4.05
C PHE A 145 1.97 -0.20 -4.16
N ALA A 146 1.44 0.04 -5.36
CA ALA A 146 0.28 0.88 -5.59
C ALA A 146 -1.03 0.08 -5.54
N ILE A 147 -2.02 0.62 -4.83
CA ILE A 147 -3.41 0.14 -4.83
C ILE A 147 -4.21 1.10 -5.69
N LEU A 148 -4.78 0.57 -6.78
CA LEU A 148 -5.47 1.36 -7.79
C LEU A 148 -6.97 1.13 -7.72
N ASP A 149 -7.72 2.21 -7.98
CA ASP A 149 -9.17 2.20 -8.05
C ASP A 149 -9.66 2.19 -9.49
N PRO A 150 -10.82 1.60 -9.78
CA PRO A 150 -11.44 1.67 -11.09
C PRO A 150 -12.07 3.06 -11.29
N LEU A 151 -12.18 3.49 -12.54
CA LEU A 151 -12.90 4.72 -12.88
C LEU A 151 -14.33 4.69 -12.30
N PRO A 152 -14.90 5.84 -11.96
CA PRO A 152 -16.26 5.91 -11.45
C PRO A 152 -17.26 5.26 -12.43
N ASN A 153 -18.22 4.50 -11.92
CA ASN A 153 -19.26 3.83 -12.69
C ASN A 153 -18.76 2.92 -13.82
N SER A 154 -17.56 2.37 -13.70
CA SER A 154 -16.96 1.49 -14.72
C SER A 154 -17.73 0.20 -14.92
N THR A 155 -17.90 -0.17 -16.18
CA THR A 155 -18.27 -1.54 -16.59
C THR A 155 -17.04 -2.43 -16.63
N ALA A 156 -17.24 -3.75 -16.73
CA ALA A 156 -16.14 -4.71 -16.89
C ALA A 156 -15.26 -4.41 -18.12
N ALA A 157 -15.86 -3.98 -19.23
CA ALA A 157 -15.11 -3.58 -20.42
C ALA A 157 -14.30 -2.31 -20.17
N ALA A 158 -14.87 -1.32 -19.51
CA ALA A 158 -14.20 -0.06 -19.18
C ALA A 158 -12.98 -0.28 -18.26
N VAL A 159 -13.12 -1.13 -17.24
CA VAL A 159 -11.99 -1.41 -16.33
C VAL A 159 -10.87 -2.20 -17.01
N LYS A 160 -11.16 -3.05 -18.00
CA LYS A 160 -10.12 -3.69 -18.82
C LYS A 160 -9.36 -2.65 -19.65
N ASN A 161 -10.07 -1.73 -20.31
CA ASN A 161 -9.47 -0.64 -21.09
C ASN A 161 -8.62 0.29 -20.20
N GLN A 162 -9.14 0.65 -19.03
CA GLN A 162 -8.38 1.41 -18.03
C GLN A 162 -7.09 0.70 -17.65
N ARG A 163 -7.15 -0.60 -17.33
CA ARG A 163 -5.98 -1.42 -16.98
C ARG A 163 -4.93 -1.38 -18.10
N GLU A 164 -5.33 -1.54 -19.36
CA GLU A 164 -4.41 -1.50 -20.50
C GLU A 164 -3.78 -0.11 -20.67
N ALA A 165 -4.56 0.95 -20.49
CA ALA A 165 -4.06 2.31 -20.54
C ALA A 165 -3.05 2.60 -19.43
N ILE A 166 -3.32 2.15 -18.18
CA ILE A 166 -2.42 2.34 -17.04
C ILE A 166 -1.07 1.68 -17.29
N VAL A 167 -1.03 0.44 -17.79
CA VAL A 167 0.23 -0.32 -17.92
C VAL A 167 1.03 0.01 -19.16
N ARG A 168 0.45 0.75 -20.09
CA ARG A 168 1.10 1.12 -21.37
C ARG A 168 2.34 1.98 -21.11
N GLY A 169 3.50 1.51 -21.59
CA GLY A 169 4.76 2.25 -21.47
C GLY A 169 5.36 2.31 -20.06
N GLN A 170 4.77 1.61 -19.09
CA GLN A 170 5.26 1.64 -17.71
C GLN A 170 6.47 0.73 -17.49
N PRO A 171 7.40 1.10 -16.56
CA PRO A 171 8.52 0.26 -16.16
C PRO A 171 8.06 -1.09 -15.64
N LYS A 172 8.82 -2.16 -15.94
CA LYS A 172 8.55 -3.52 -15.46
C LYS A 172 9.57 -3.94 -14.41
N PRO A 173 9.18 -4.75 -13.41
CA PRO A 173 7.83 -5.28 -13.17
C PRO A 173 6.88 -4.22 -12.60
N ILE A 174 5.58 -4.37 -12.87
CA ILE A 174 4.56 -3.43 -12.40
C ILE A 174 4.19 -3.75 -10.94
N ASN A 175 4.45 -2.80 -10.05
CA ASN A 175 4.20 -2.91 -8.61
C ASN A 175 2.84 -2.29 -8.25
N ALA A 176 1.76 -2.81 -8.82
CA ALA A 176 0.41 -2.31 -8.58
C ALA A 176 -0.63 -3.41 -8.71
N ALA A 177 -1.76 -3.21 -8.04
CA ALA A 177 -2.97 -4.02 -8.18
C ALA A 177 -4.19 -3.12 -8.33
N LEU A 178 -5.10 -3.49 -9.24
CA LEU A 178 -6.37 -2.82 -9.49
C LEU A 178 -7.50 -3.64 -8.88
N TYR A 179 -8.38 -2.98 -8.12
CA TYR A 179 -9.53 -3.61 -7.47
C TYR A 179 -10.84 -3.10 -8.07
N TYR A 180 -11.84 -3.97 -8.21
CA TYR A 180 -13.13 -3.68 -8.83
C TYR A 180 -14.24 -4.53 -8.18
N PRO A 181 -15.43 -3.99 -7.97
CA PRO A 181 -15.93 -2.65 -8.23
C PRO A 181 -15.79 -1.70 -7.02
N TRP A 182 -16.44 -0.53 -7.08
CA TRP A 182 -16.59 0.37 -5.95
C TRP A 182 -17.46 -0.23 -4.85
N LEU A 183 -17.25 0.26 -3.62
CA LEU A 183 -17.96 -0.14 -2.41
C LEU A 183 -19.00 0.90 -2.02
N LYS A 184 -20.09 0.46 -1.40
CA LYS A 184 -21.01 1.32 -0.66
C LYS A 184 -20.65 1.26 0.81
N ASN A 185 -20.19 2.37 1.38
CA ASN A 185 -19.81 2.42 2.79
C ASN A 185 -21.04 2.45 3.72
N THR A 186 -20.81 2.35 5.03
CA THR A 186 -21.87 2.37 6.05
C THR A 186 -22.64 3.69 6.11
N GLN A 187 -22.09 4.78 5.55
CA GLN A 187 -22.77 6.06 5.37
C GLN A 187 -23.65 6.13 4.11
N GLY A 188 -23.72 5.04 3.34
CA GLY A 188 -24.53 4.94 2.12
C GLY A 188 -23.89 5.57 0.87
N ARG A 189 -22.63 5.99 0.92
CA ARG A 189 -21.89 6.59 -0.21
C ARG A 189 -21.14 5.52 -1.00
N TRP A 190 -21.11 5.70 -2.33
CA TRP A 190 -20.21 4.92 -3.19
C TRP A 190 -18.80 5.49 -3.09
N VAL A 191 -17.82 4.64 -2.78
CA VAL A 191 -16.43 5.02 -2.54
C VAL A 191 -15.46 4.10 -3.26
N PRO A 192 -14.28 4.60 -3.68
CA PRO A 192 -13.24 3.76 -4.24
C PRO A 192 -12.67 2.82 -3.17
N PRO A 193 -12.31 1.57 -3.55
CA PRO A 193 -11.94 0.53 -2.57
C PRO A 193 -10.56 0.68 -1.95
N CYS A 194 -9.66 1.52 -2.46
CA CYS A 194 -8.24 1.54 -2.10
C CYS A 194 -7.98 1.63 -0.59
N GLY A 195 -8.77 2.44 0.14
CA GLY A 195 -8.61 2.59 1.59
C GLY A 195 -8.91 1.28 2.34
N HIS A 196 -10.05 0.66 2.04
CA HIS A 196 -10.45 -0.63 2.63
C HIS A 196 -9.43 -1.72 2.30
N ILE A 197 -8.97 -1.76 1.05
CA ILE A 197 -7.95 -2.73 0.60
C ILE A 197 -6.61 -2.52 1.32
N ALA A 198 -6.17 -1.28 1.49
CA ALA A 198 -4.96 -0.97 2.25
C ALA A 198 -5.05 -1.45 3.71
N GLY A 199 -6.22 -1.28 4.34
CA GLY A 199 -6.50 -1.80 5.69
C GLY A 199 -6.44 -3.33 5.75
N ILE A 200 -7.01 -4.01 4.76
CA ILE A 200 -6.94 -5.48 4.63
C ILE A 200 -5.50 -5.95 4.45
N PHE A 201 -4.69 -5.23 3.66
CA PHE A 201 -3.26 -5.53 3.52
C PHE A 201 -2.56 -5.44 4.88
N ALA A 202 -2.74 -4.34 5.60
CA ALA A 202 -2.16 -4.13 6.92
C ALA A 202 -2.59 -5.21 7.92
N ARG A 203 -3.87 -5.58 7.92
CA ARG A 203 -4.40 -6.68 8.76
C ARG A 203 -3.79 -8.02 8.41
N SER A 204 -3.75 -8.38 7.12
CA SER A 204 -3.18 -9.64 6.63
C SER A 204 -1.70 -9.75 6.95
N ASP A 205 -0.93 -8.69 6.71
CA ASP A 205 0.51 -8.61 7.00
C ASP A 205 0.79 -8.82 8.48
N ARG A 206 0.03 -8.16 9.36
CA ARG A 206 0.19 -8.26 10.81
C ARG A 206 -0.16 -9.64 11.36
N THR A 207 -1.23 -10.26 10.84
CA THR A 207 -1.76 -11.51 11.39
C THR A 207 -1.14 -12.76 10.78
N ARG A 208 -0.72 -12.71 9.54
CA ARG A 208 -0.26 -13.87 8.76
C ARG A 208 1.10 -13.67 8.09
N GLY A 209 1.54 -12.42 7.91
CA GLY A 209 2.76 -12.06 7.18
C GLY A 209 2.50 -11.67 5.72
N VAL A 210 3.44 -10.91 5.15
CA VAL A 210 3.36 -10.37 3.77
C VAL A 210 3.29 -11.46 2.70
N PHE A 211 3.82 -12.66 2.99
CA PHE A 211 3.79 -13.82 2.08
C PHE A 211 2.37 -14.37 1.84
N LYS A 212 1.42 -14.07 2.74
CA LYS A 212 0.02 -14.49 2.58
C LYS A 212 -0.70 -13.52 1.65
N ALA A 213 -1.37 -14.05 0.62
CA ALA A 213 -2.22 -13.23 -0.24
C ALA A 213 -3.36 -12.58 0.56
N PRO A 214 -3.57 -11.24 0.49
CA PRO A 214 -4.66 -10.55 1.17
C PRO A 214 -5.99 -10.76 0.40
N ALA A 215 -6.36 -12.02 0.20
CA ALA A 215 -7.55 -12.46 -0.50
C ALA A 215 -8.36 -13.43 0.37
N ASN A 216 -9.66 -13.55 0.06
CA ASN A 216 -10.67 -14.18 0.90
C ASN A 216 -10.80 -13.50 2.28
N GLU A 217 -10.39 -12.24 2.36
CA GLU A 217 -10.53 -11.40 3.54
C GLU A 217 -11.87 -10.65 3.47
N GLU A 218 -12.53 -10.52 4.62
CA GLU A 218 -13.76 -9.76 4.75
C GLU A 218 -13.49 -8.26 4.71
N ILE A 219 -14.36 -7.53 4.01
CA ILE A 219 -14.31 -6.07 3.91
C ILE A 219 -15.24 -5.49 4.96
N GLN A 220 -14.69 -4.81 5.95
CA GLN A 220 -15.44 -4.08 6.96
C GLN A 220 -15.82 -2.67 6.46
N ASP A 221 -16.84 -2.05 7.09
CA ASP A 221 -17.35 -0.74 6.71
C ASP A 221 -17.87 -0.68 5.26
N ALA A 222 -18.41 -1.80 4.77
CA ALA A 222 -18.96 -1.89 3.42
C ALA A 222 -20.29 -2.64 3.44
N LEU A 223 -21.33 -2.02 2.85
CA LEU A 223 -22.70 -2.55 2.81
C LEU A 223 -22.99 -3.28 1.51
N ASP A 224 -22.42 -2.81 0.38
CA ASP A 224 -22.76 -3.31 -0.96
C ASP A 224 -21.63 -3.06 -1.95
N LEU A 225 -21.73 -3.69 -3.12
CA LEU A 225 -20.85 -3.53 -4.28
C LEU A 225 -21.61 -2.88 -5.42
N GLN A 226 -20.98 -1.93 -6.12
CA GLN A 226 -21.60 -1.23 -7.25
C GLN A 226 -22.01 -2.18 -8.39
N VAL A 227 -21.27 -3.28 -8.54
CA VAL A 227 -21.54 -4.32 -9.55
C VAL A 227 -21.46 -5.68 -8.88
N ALA A 228 -22.48 -6.50 -9.08
CA ALA A 228 -22.46 -7.90 -8.65
C ALA A 228 -21.56 -8.73 -9.59
N ILE A 229 -20.55 -9.38 -9.01
CA ILE A 229 -19.56 -10.18 -9.76
C ILE A 229 -19.89 -11.66 -9.57
N ASP A 230 -20.28 -12.33 -10.64
CA ASP A 230 -20.45 -13.78 -10.69
C ASP A 230 -19.18 -14.52 -11.13
N ASN A 231 -19.25 -15.84 -11.30
CA ASN A 231 -18.09 -16.63 -11.71
C ASN A 231 -17.67 -16.35 -13.16
N SER A 232 -18.62 -16.04 -14.04
CA SER A 232 -18.35 -15.74 -15.45
C SER A 232 -17.53 -14.45 -15.56
N LEU A 233 -18.05 -13.37 -14.96
CA LEU A 233 -17.40 -12.07 -14.96
C LEU A 233 -16.03 -12.11 -14.25
N GLN A 234 -15.94 -12.85 -13.12
CA GLN A 234 -14.66 -13.12 -12.45
C GLN A 234 -13.66 -13.80 -13.41
N GLY A 235 -14.12 -14.80 -14.17
CA GLY A 235 -13.31 -15.53 -15.15
C GLY A 235 -12.79 -14.64 -16.27
N GLU A 236 -13.53 -13.61 -16.64
CA GLU A 236 -13.12 -12.61 -17.63
C GLU A 236 -12.10 -11.59 -17.09
N LEU A 237 -12.26 -11.14 -15.85
CA LEU A 237 -11.46 -10.05 -15.26
C LEU A 237 -10.14 -10.53 -14.68
N ASN A 238 -10.15 -11.70 -14.04
CA ASN A 238 -8.98 -12.23 -13.33
C ASN A 238 -7.74 -12.45 -14.23
N PRO A 239 -7.84 -12.93 -15.49
CA PRO A 239 -6.67 -13.03 -16.37
C PRO A 239 -5.98 -11.69 -16.66
N PHE A 240 -6.71 -10.58 -16.62
CA PHE A 240 -6.17 -9.22 -16.80
C PHE A 240 -5.53 -8.66 -15.52
N GLY A 241 -5.51 -9.41 -14.41
CA GLY A 241 -4.97 -8.94 -13.13
C GLY A 241 -5.90 -7.96 -12.39
N ILE A 242 -7.19 -7.94 -12.75
CA ILE A 242 -8.21 -7.16 -12.06
C ILE A 242 -8.74 -7.99 -10.89
N ASN A 243 -8.57 -7.48 -9.68
CA ASN A 243 -8.97 -8.17 -8.45
C ASN A 243 -10.41 -7.82 -8.10
N CYS A 244 -11.28 -8.83 -8.18
CA CYS A 244 -12.69 -8.62 -7.92
C CYS A 244 -13.02 -8.56 -6.43
N LEU A 245 -13.96 -7.70 -6.07
CA LEU A 245 -14.64 -7.71 -4.77
C LEU A 245 -15.99 -8.40 -4.97
N ARG A 246 -16.34 -9.32 -4.07
CA ARG A 246 -17.55 -10.17 -4.24
C ARG A 246 -18.35 -10.28 -2.96
N ALA A 247 -19.65 -10.35 -3.12
CA ALA A 247 -20.59 -10.68 -2.06
C ALA A 247 -20.79 -12.20 -1.99
N PHE A 248 -20.72 -12.76 -0.80
CA PHE A 248 -20.98 -14.17 -0.55
C PHE A 248 -22.07 -14.31 0.51
N PRO A 249 -23.18 -15.02 0.21
CA PRO A 249 -24.23 -15.26 1.20
C PRO A 249 -23.67 -15.85 2.49
N GLY A 250 -24.00 -15.24 3.62
CA GLY A 250 -23.53 -15.67 4.95
C GLY A 250 -22.05 -15.42 5.25
N ARG A 251 -21.28 -14.81 4.32
CA ARG A 251 -19.84 -14.56 4.48
C ARG A 251 -19.44 -13.10 4.24
N GLY A 252 -20.40 -12.23 3.93
CA GLY A 252 -20.17 -10.81 3.69
C GLY A 252 -19.45 -10.49 2.36
N LEU A 253 -18.98 -9.27 2.26
CA LEU A 253 -18.20 -8.79 1.12
C LEU A 253 -16.74 -9.19 1.29
N ARG A 254 -16.14 -9.72 0.22
CA ARG A 254 -14.76 -10.25 0.28
C ARG A 254 -13.90 -9.83 -0.89
N VAL A 255 -12.62 -9.67 -0.61
CA VAL A 255 -11.58 -9.56 -1.65
C VAL A 255 -11.41 -10.93 -2.30
N TRP A 256 -11.64 -11.03 -3.62
CA TRP A 256 -11.62 -12.29 -4.35
C TRP A 256 -10.62 -12.28 -5.51
N GLY A 257 -9.41 -11.80 -5.22
CA GLY A 257 -8.29 -11.74 -6.15
C GLY A 257 -7.02 -11.29 -5.45
N ALA A 258 -5.86 -11.74 -5.97
CA ALA A 258 -4.54 -11.37 -5.47
C ALA A 258 -3.51 -11.34 -6.62
N ARG A 259 -3.84 -10.66 -7.70
CA ARG A 259 -2.95 -10.49 -8.84
C ARG A 259 -2.44 -9.08 -8.94
N THR A 260 -1.22 -8.94 -9.41
CA THR A 260 -0.65 -7.67 -9.83
C THR A 260 -1.09 -7.33 -11.26
N LEU A 261 -0.82 -6.11 -11.71
CA LEU A 261 -0.99 -5.73 -13.11
C LEU A 261 0.16 -6.21 -14.02
N SER A 262 1.18 -6.89 -13.47
CA SER A 262 2.29 -7.43 -14.22
C SER A 262 1.85 -8.58 -15.12
N GLN A 263 2.34 -8.59 -16.36
CA GLN A 263 2.18 -9.71 -17.29
C GLN A 263 3.28 -10.77 -17.12
N ASP A 264 4.36 -10.46 -16.39
CA ASP A 264 5.42 -11.42 -16.08
C ASP A 264 4.88 -12.52 -15.16
N PRO A 265 4.94 -13.80 -15.54
CA PRO A 265 4.49 -14.92 -14.71
C PRO A 265 5.12 -14.95 -13.32
N ASN A 266 6.38 -14.54 -13.16
CA ASN A 266 7.09 -14.50 -11.88
C ASN A 266 6.51 -13.46 -10.92
N TRP A 267 5.97 -12.37 -11.46
CA TRP A 267 5.44 -11.24 -10.68
C TRP A 267 3.92 -11.11 -10.74
N ARG A 268 3.24 -12.15 -11.22
CA ARG A 268 1.78 -12.20 -11.37
C ARG A 268 1.05 -12.10 -10.03
N TYR A 269 1.56 -12.74 -8.99
CA TYR A 269 0.90 -12.82 -7.70
C TYR A 269 1.38 -11.74 -6.75
N LEU A 270 0.41 -11.04 -6.14
CA LEU A 270 0.61 -9.90 -5.27
C LEU A 270 1.47 -10.23 -4.05
N ASN A 271 1.18 -11.34 -3.38
CA ASN A 271 1.93 -11.78 -2.21
C ASN A 271 3.40 -12.10 -2.54
N VAL A 272 3.66 -12.72 -3.69
CA VAL A 272 5.03 -12.97 -4.15
C VAL A 272 5.75 -11.64 -4.39
N ARG A 273 5.12 -10.72 -5.15
CA ARG A 273 5.74 -9.43 -5.44
C ARG A 273 6.01 -8.61 -4.19
N ARG A 274 5.03 -8.51 -3.27
CA ARG A 274 5.19 -7.77 -2.02
C ARG A 274 6.24 -8.38 -1.11
N LEU A 275 6.35 -9.71 -1.04
CA LEU A 275 7.41 -10.37 -0.29
C LEU A 275 8.80 -9.94 -0.78
N PHE A 276 9.02 -9.92 -2.10
CA PHE A 276 10.30 -9.48 -2.67
C PHE A 276 10.57 -7.99 -2.45
N LEU A 277 9.55 -7.11 -2.52
CA LEU A 277 9.71 -5.70 -2.18
C LEU A 277 10.08 -5.51 -0.70
N THR A 278 9.45 -6.27 0.20
CA THR A 278 9.74 -6.25 1.63
C THR A 278 11.14 -6.78 1.92
N LEU A 279 11.55 -7.86 1.24
CA LEU A 279 12.91 -8.38 1.35
C LEU A 279 13.96 -7.38 0.87
N GLY A 280 13.69 -6.67 -0.23
CA GLY A 280 14.55 -5.58 -0.71
C GLY A 280 14.72 -4.49 0.33
N ARG A 281 13.61 -4.02 0.93
CA ARG A 281 13.64 -3.03 2.03
C ARG A 281 14.46 -3.51 3.22
N TRP A 282 14.31 -4.79 3.59
CA TRP A 282 15.08 -5.36 4.68
C TRP A 282 16.58 -5.39 4.37
N ILE A 283 16.94 -5.79 3.16
CA ILE A 283 18.33 -5.80 2.67
C ILE A 283 18.93 -4.39 2.76
N ASP A 284 18.24 -3.39 2.22
CA ASP A 284 18.69 -1.99 2.22
C ASP A 284 18.91 -1.45 3.64
N GLN A 285 18.07 -1.85 4.59
CA GLN A 285 18.15 -1.38 5.98
C GLN A 285 19.19 -2.13 6.82
N ASN A 286 19.41 -3.43 6.55
CA ASN A 286 20.18 -4.29 7.46
C ASN A 286 21.53 -4.73 6.90
N LEU A 287 21.74 -4.72 5.59
CA LEU A 287 22.98 -5.20 4.97
C LEU A 287 23.93 -4.07 4.52
N GLY A 288 23.66 -2.81 4.88
CA GLY A 288 24.54 -1.68 4.57
C GLY A 288 25.99 -1.86 5.08
N TRP A 289 26.19 -2.63 6.14
CA TRP A 289 27.52 -2.97 6.66
C TRP A 289 28.37 -3.80 5.68
N ALA A 290 27.74 -4.53 4.74
CA ALA A 290 28.45 -5.32 3.75
C ALA A 290 29.09 -4.50 2.64
N ALA A 291 28.69 -3.22 2.51
CA ALA A 291 29.33 -2.29 1.58
C ALA A 291 30.81 -2.11 1.96
N PHE A 292 31.69 -2.21 0.96
CA PHE A 292 33.15 -2.11 1.12
C PHE A 292 33.83 -3.28 1.86
N GLU A 293 33.10 -4.32 2.28
CA GLU A 293 33.72 -5.54 2.82
C GLU A 293 34.39 -6.34 1.69
N PRO A 294 35.55 -7.01 1.98
CA PRO A 294 36.20 -7.86 0.99
C PRO A 294 35.28 -8.99 0.50
N ASN A 295 35.20 -9.18 -0.81
CA ASN A 295 34.43 -10.28 -1.42
C ASN A 295 35.05 -11.65 -1.07
N SER A 296 34.58 -12.28 -0.03
CA SER A 296 35.14 -13.50 0.53
C SER A 296 34.06 -14.51 0.94
N PRO A 297 34.36 -15.82 1.04
CA PRO A 297 33.43 -16.81 1.54
C PRO A 297 32.87 -16.50 2.93
N ARG A 298 33.67 -15.85 3.79
CA ARG A 298 33.24 -15.42 5.13
C ARG A 298 32.10 -14.39 5.04
N LEU A 299 32.20 -13.41 4.13
CA LEU A 299 31.17 -12.41 3.89
C LEU A 299 29.87 -13.08 3.39
N TRP A 300 29.99 -14.01 2.43
CA TRP A 300 28.81 -14.70 1.88
C TRP A 300 28.07 -15.52 2.92
N VAL A 301 28.80 -16.26 3.77
CA VAL A 301 28.21 -17.04 4.86
C VAL A 301 27.49 -16.12 5.87
N ARG A 302 28.07 -14.96 6.18
CA ARG A 302 27.45 -14.00 7.10
C ARG A 302 26.15 -13.43 6.53
N ILE A 303 26.17 -12.95 5.28
CA ILE A 303 24.98 -12.45 4.59
C ILE A 303 23.90 -13.54 4.51
N GLY A 304 24.26 -14.75 4.07
CA GLY A 304 23.33 -15.87 3.96
C GLY A 304 22.68 -16.23 5.30
N ARG A 305 23.44 -16.19 6.38
CA ARG A 305 22.92 -16.44 7.75
C ARG A 305 21.94 -15.35 8.20
N GLU A 306 22.23 -14.07 7.96
CA GLU A 306 21.34 -12.96 8.33
C GLU A 306 20.04 -12.99 7.52
N LEU A 307 20.13 -13.25 6.20
CA LEU A 307 18.95 -13.43 5.35
C LEU A 307 18.11 -14.63 5.76
N SER A 308 18.74 -15.78 6.05
CA SER A 308 18.04 -16.98 6.50
C SER A 308 17.33 -16.75 7.82
N ALA A 309 17.98 -16.05 8.75
CA ALA A 309 17.38 -15.70 10.05
C ALA A 309 16.13 -14.80 9.87
N TYR A 310 16.18 -13.85 8.95
CA TYR A 310 15.01 -13.00 8.64
C TYR A 310 13.87 -13.81 8.00
N LEU A 311 14.17 -14.71 7.06
CA LEU A 311 13.16 -15.48 6.34
C LEU A 311 12.49 -16.58 7.20
N THR A 312 13.07 -16.94 8.34
CA THR A 312 12.52 -17.93 9.28
C THR A 312 11.70 -17.32 10.42
N GLN A 313 11.64 -16.00 10.54
CA GLN A 313 10.79 -15.27 11.48
C GLN A 313 9.37 -15.08 10.96
#